data_f77e066c81e0d788ecdf0ce5029f5b82
#
_entry.id   f77e066c81e0d788ecdf0ce5029f5b82
#
_cell.length_a   1.000
_cell.length_b   1.000
_cell.length_c   1.000
_cell.angle_alpha   90.00
_cell.angle_beta   90.00
_cell.angle_gamma   90.00
#
_symmetry.space_group_name_H-M   'P 1'
#
loop_
_entity.id
_entity.type
_entity.pdbx_description
1 polymer ?
#
loop_
_entity_poly.entity_id
_entity_poly.type
_entity_poly.pdbx_seq_one_letter_code
_entity_poly.pdbx_strand_id
1 'polypeptide(L)'
;MNLQEAKDKLHKAGQEQVLRYYEELSEEQKEALLKQIEDTDFSILDAVKDGKKEPQKGVITPLAAMQLKEIEEKKTQFRETGLQAIREGKVGAVLLAGGMGTRLGSDNPKGMFNIGLTKEVYIFQRLIENLMDVVKEAGVFIPLYIMTSDKNHQATTAFLKEHDYFGYAAEHITFFMQEMAPATDYEGKVYLEEKWKMSTSPNGNGGWYLSMHKWGIAQKAMEDGVEWLNIFAVDNVLQRIADPVFVGAVLENQCVAGSKVVKKVTPDEKVGVMCLEDGRPSIVEYYELTEEMRDAKDAAGDPAYN
;
A
#
# COMPACT_ATOMS: atom_id res chain seq x y z
N MET A 1 28.46 8.29 -3.49
CA MET A 1 29.41 7.45 -4.29
C MET A 1 30.23 8.29 -5.24
N ASN A 2 31.40 7.78 -5.70
CA ASN A 2 32.19 8.44 -6.75
C ASN A 2 31.78 7.96 -8.16
N LEU A 3 32.28 8.64 -9.20
CA LEU A 3 31.93 8.34 -10.60
C LEU A 3 32.31 6.90 -11.02
N GLN A 4 33.43 6.34 -10.53
CA GLN A 4 33.81 4.99 -10.90
C GLN A 4 32.88 3.96 -10.27
N GLU A 5 32.51 4.12 -9.01
CA GLU A 5 31.53 3.29 -8.33
C GLU A 5 30.17 3.35 -9.01
N ALA A 6 29.74 4.55 -9.49
CA ALA A 6 28.52 4.71 -10.26
C ALA A 6 28.57 3.96 -11.60
N LYS A 7 29.68 4.06 -12.33
CA LYS A 7 29.90 3.30 -13.58
C LYS A 7 29.81 1.80 -13.34
N ASP A 8 30.45 1.30 -12.29
CA ASP A 8 30.44 -0.14 -11.96
C ASP A 8 29.04 -0.63 -11.57
N LYS A 9 28.30 0.19 -10.80
CA LYS A 9 26.89 -0.11 -10.41
C LYS A 9 25.97 -0.14 -11.64
N LEU A 10 26.06 0.87 -12.50
CA LEU A 10 25.25 0.97 -13.71
C LEU A 10 25.60 -0.13 -14.73
N HIS A 11 26.89 -0.49 -14.87
CA HIS A 11 27.32 -1.58 -15.73
C HIS A 11 26.72 -2.92 -15.30
N LYS A 12 26.74 -3.23 -14.00
CA LYS A 12 26.10 -4.44 -13.45
C LYS A 12 24.59 -4.48 -13.74
N ALA A 13 23.95 -3.33 -13.72
CA ALA A 13 22.50 -3.19 -14.00
C ALA A 13 22.17 -3.07 -15.50
N GLY A 14 23.18 -2.88 -16.38
CA GLY A 14 23.01 -2.62 -17.80
C GLY A 14 22.38 -1.24 -18.09
N GLN A 15 22.75 -0.21 -17.29
CA GLN A 15 22.11 1.12 -17.32
C GLN A 15 23.14 2.25 -17.60
N GLU A 16 24.21 1.95 -18.34
CA GLU A 16 25.31 2.89 -18.60
C GLU A 16 24.85 4.19 -19.26
N GLN A 17 23.72 4.16 -20.00
CA GLN A 17 23.14 5.33 -20.66
C GLN A 17 22.72 6.45 -19.70
N VAL A 18 22.59 6.16 -18.40
CA VAL A 18 22.25 7.16 -17.37
C VAL A 18 23.34 8.23 -17.27
N LEU A 19 24.60 7.88 -17.54
CA LEU A 19 25.72 8.82 -17.49
C LEU A 19 26.05 9.49 -18.84
N ARG A 20 25.21 9.32 -19.88
CA ARG A 20 25.51 9.81 -21.24
C ARG A 20 25.76 11.32 -21.34
N TYR A 21 25.22 12.10 -20.42
CA TYR A 21 25.39 13.56 -20.37
C TYR A 21 26.29 14.04 -19.23
N TYR A 22 26.94 13.15 -18.50
CA TYR A 22 27.66 13.45 -17.26
C TYR A 22 28.70 14.58 -17.43
N GLU A 23 29.43 14.62 -18.53
CA GLU A 23 30.46 15.62 -18.80
C GLU A 23 29.88 17.04 -19.09
N GLU A 24 28.59 17.13 -19.42
CA GLU A 24 27.89 18.39 -19.69
C GLU A 24 27.27 19.01 -18.41
N LEU A 25 27.31 18.30 -17.28
CA LEU A 25 26.64 18.69 -16.04
C LEU A 25 27.47 19.65 -15.19
N SER A 26 26.81 20.54 -14.44
CA SER A 26 27.45 21.27 -13.36
C SER A 26 27.85 20.33 -12.22
N GLU A 27 28.75 20.77 -11.32
CA GLU A 27 29.18 19.94 -10.18
C GLU A 27 28.00 19.57 -9.27
N GLU A 28 27.06 20.50 -9.02
CA GLU A 28 25.84 20.22 -8.24
C GLU A 28 24.96 19.15 -8.91
N GLN A 29 24.82 19.22 -10.23
CA GLN A 29 24.05 18.23 -11.00
C GLN A 29 24.74 16.86 -11.03
N LYS A 30 26.08 16.82 -11.09
CA LYS A 30 26.84 15.59 -10.99
C LYS A 30 26.66 14.92 -9.63
N GLU A 31 26.77 15.69 -8.55
CA GLU A 31 26.54 15.19 -7.20
C GLU A 31 25.11 14.63 -7.01
N ALA A 32 24.10 15.37 -7.50
CA ALA A 32 22.71 14.95 -7.44
C ALA A 32 22.47 13.63 -8.20
N LEU A 33 23.03 13.49 -9.42
CA LEU A 33 22.91 12.27 -10.22
C LEU A 33 23.64 11.08 -9.55
N LEU A 34 24.86 11.29 -9.06
CA LEU A 34 25.61 10.25 -8.36
C LEU A 34 24.87 9.77 -7.09
N LYS A 35 24.30 10.70 -6.34
CA LYS A 35 23.48 10.35 -5.18
C LYS A 35 22.24 9.56 -5.59
N GLN A 36 21.53 9.96 -6.63
CA GLN A 36 20.35 9.24 -7.12
C GLN A 36 20.72 7.82 -7.58
N ILE A 37 21.86 7.64 -8.26
CA ILE A 37 22.38 6.32 -8.62
C ILE A 37 22.72 5.48 -7.37
N GLU A 38 23.33 6.10 -6.35
CA GLU A 38 23.65 5.43 -5.08
C GLU A 38 22.40 4.91 -4.38
N ASP A 39 21.37 5.76 -4.28
CA ASP A 39 20.13 5.47 -3.56
C ASP A 39 19.20 4.51 -4.33
N THR A 40 19.40 4.32 -5.64
CA THR A 40 18.54 3.49 -6.48
C THR A 40 18.91 2.00 -6.39
N ASP A 41 17.91 1.16 -6.08
CA ASP A 41 18.02 -0.29 -6.23
C ASP A 41 17.62 -0.70 -7.67
N PHE A 42 18.60 -1.07 -8.48
CA PHE A 42 18.36 -1.49 -9.85
C PHE A 42 17.94 -2.96 -9.97
N SER A 43 17.98 -3.77 -8.91
CA SER A 43 17.55 -5.17 -8.97
C SER A 43 16.05 -5.31 -9.30
N ILE A 44 15.27 -4.28 -8.97
CA ILE A 44 13.85 -4.19 -9.34
C ILE A 44 13.62 -4.29 -10.87
N LEU A 45 14.63 -3.92 -11.68
CA LEU A 45 14.55 -3.99 -13.15
C LEU A 45 14.68 -5.42 -13.69
N ASP A 46 15.16 -6.36 -12.90
CA ASP A 46 15.24 -7.76 -13.31
C ASP A 46 13.85 -8.34 -13.53
N ALA A 47 12.85 -7.89 -12.75
CA ALA A 47 11.45 -8.26 -12.95
C ALA A 47 10.91 -7.80 -14.33
N VAL A 48 11.39 -6.68 -14.87
CA VAL A 48 11.03 -6.20 -16.22
C VAL A 48 11.65 -7.07 -17.30
N LYS A 49 12.89 -7.52 -17.09
CA LYS A 49 13.61 -8.42 -18.03
C LYS A 49 12.98 -9.81 -18.06
N ASP A 50 12.57 -10.31 -16.89
CA ASP A 50 11.89 -11.61 -16.75
C ASP A 50 10.42 -11.56 -17.14
N GLY A 51 9.77 -10.39 -17.13
CA GLY A 51 8.35 -10.19 -17.47
C GLY A 51 7.99 -10.54 -18.92
N LYS A 52 8.94 -10.90 -19.78
CA LYS A 52 8.71 -11.54 -21.08
C LYS A 52 8.40 -13.04 -21.00
N LYS A 53 8.58 -13.65 -19.83
CA LYS A 53 8.09 -15.00 -19.54
C LYS A 53 6.79 -14.82 -18.78
N GLU A 54 5.67 -15.28 -19.35
CA GLU A 54 4.44 -15.42 -18.56
C GLU A 54 4.81 -16.23 -17.30
N PRO A 55 4.57 -15.67 -16.09
CA PRO A 55 4.82 -16.42 -14.88
C PRO A 55 3.99 -17.71 -14.97
N GLN A 56 4.62 -18.86 -14.90
CA GLN A 56 3.89 -20.12 -14.76
C GLN A 56 3.15 -20.03 -13.43
N LYS A 57 1.83 -19.85 -13.49
CA LYS A 57 0.99 -19.88 -12.30
C LYS A 57 0.94 -21.30 -11.78
N GLY A 58 0.97 -21.41 -10.46
CA GLY A 58 0.71 -22.65 -9.75
C GLY A 58 -0.73 -23.11 -9.91
N VAL A 59 -1.09 -24.15 -9.20
CA VAL A 59 -2.46 -24.67 -9.16
C VAL A 59 -3.31 -23.71 -8.35
N ILE A 60 -4.28 -23.06 -9.01
CA ILE A 60 -5.20 -22.12 -8.39
C ILE A 60 -6.42 -22.87 -7.85
N THR A 61 -6.74 -22.65 -6.58
CA THR A 61 -7.92 -23.20 -5.92
C THR A 61 -8.70 -22.13 -5.16
N PRO A 62 -10.03 -22.29 -5.01
CA PRO A 62 -10.83 -21.32 -4.26
C PRO A 62 -10.38 -21.18 -2.80
N LEU A 63 -10.45 -19.97 -2.26
CA LEU A 63 -10.24 -19.69 -0.84
C LEU A 63 -11.59 -19.41 -0.18
N ALA A 64 -11.94 -20.20 0.84
CA ALA A 64 -13.13 -19.95 1.64
C ALA A 64 -12.96 -18.71 2.51
N ALA A 65 -14.03 -17.92 2.66
CA ALA A 65 -14.09 -16.77 3.53
C ALA A 65 -15.14 -16.99 4.62
N MET A 66 -14.88 -16.44 5.82
CA MET A 66 -15.86 -16.39 6.91
C MET A 66 -17.07 -15.58 6.48
N GLN A 67 -18.25 -16.16 6.56
CA GLN A 67 -19.50 -15.53 6.13
C GLN A 67 -20.04 -14.57 7.19
N LEU A 68 -20.84 -13.58 6.77
CA LEU A 68 -21.45 -12.59 7.67
C LEU A 68 -22.20 -13.23 8.84
N LYS A 69 -22.88 -14.36 8.62
CA LYS A 69 -23.61 -15.08 9.67
C LYS A 69 -22.67 -15.56 10.77
N GLU A 70 -21.55 -16.17 10.39
CA GLU A 70 -20.53 -16.66 11.35
C GLU A 70 -19.88 -15.49 12.10
N ILE A 71 -19.65 -14.36 11.40
CA ILE A 71 -19.13 -13.15 12.02
C ILE A 71 -20.10 -12.61 13.06
N GLU A 72 -21.39 -12.50 12.74
CA GLU A 72 -22.42 -12.01 13.68
C GLU A 72 -22.57 -12.93 14.91
N GLU A 73 -22.55 -14.25 14.73
CA GLU A 73 -22.62 -15.22 15.84
C GLU A 73 -21.46 -15.07 16.83
N LYS A 74 -20.27 -14.70 16.37
CA LYS A 74 -19.06 -14.53 17.20
C LYS A 74 -18.69 -13.07 17.44
N LYS A 75 -19.50 -12.12 17.00
CA LYS A 75 -19.16 -10.69 16.96
C LYS A 75 -18.72 -10.13 18.31
N THR A 76 -19.41 -10.50 19.38
CA THR A 76 -19.08 -10.01 20.74
C THR A 76 -17.70 -10.49 21.14
N GLN A 77 -17.41 -11.78 20.99
CA GLN A 77 -16.10 -12.38 21.29
C GLN A 77 -14.99 -11.71 20.48
N PHE A 78 -15.15 -11.66 19.15
CA PHE A 78 -14.18 -11.03 18.27
C PHE A 78 -13.93 -9.56 18.64
N ARG A 79 -15.03 -8.81 18.93
CA ARG A 79 -14.90 -7.40 19.33
C ARG A 79 -14.11 -7.24 20.63
N GLU A 80 -14.35 -8.07 21.64
CA GLU A 80 -13.63 -8.03 22.92
C GLU A 80 -12.16 -8.33 22.74
N THR A 81 -11.81 -9.41 22.03
CA THR A 81 -10.42 -9.77 21.72
C THR A 81 -9.70 -8.67 20.93
N GLY A 82 -10.36 -8.11 19.92
CA GLY A 82 -9.78 -7.02 19.13
C GLY A 82 -9.59 -5.72 19.92
N LEU A 83 -10.58 -5.34 20.75
CA LEU A 83 -10.44 -4.17 21.64
C LEU A 83 -9.32 -4.36 22.66
N GLN A 84 -9.16 -5.58 23.19
CA GLN A 84 -8.07 -5.88 24.12
C GLN A 84 -6.72 -5.67 23.43
N ALA A 85 -6.50 -6.21 22.24
CA ALA A 85 -5.26 -6.01 21.47
C ALA A 85 -4.98 -4.54 21.17
N ILE A 86 -6.03 -3.76 20.83
CA ILE A 86 -5.90 -2.31 20.60
C ILE A 86 -5.51 -1.58 21.89
N ARG A 87 -6.15 -1.88 23.02
CA ARG A 87 -5.85 -1.28 24.34
C ARG A 87 -4.44 -1.59 24.84
N GLU A 88 -3.93 -2.75 24.49
CA GLU A 88 -2.56 -3.17 24.79
C GLU A 88 -1.51 -2.52 23.88
N GLY A 89 -1.92 -1.66 22.92
CA GLY A 89 -1.02 -1.00 21.98
C GLY A 89 -0.46 -1.91 20.88
N LYS A 90 -1.02 -3.10 20.71
CA LYS A 90 -0.53 -4.11 19.75
C LYS A 90 -0.94 -3.86 18.30
N VAL A 91 -1.82 -2.89 18.05
CA VAL A 91 -2.36 -2.62 16.72
C VAL A 91 -1.97 -1.23 16.24
N GLY A 92 -1.36 -1.15 15.07
CA GLY A 92 -1.10 0.09 14.33
C GLY A 92 -1.94 0.17 13.06
N ALA A 93 -2.16 1.38 12.56
CA ALA A 93 -2.90 1.65 11.33
C ALA A 93 -1.96 2.25 10.27
N VAL A 94 -1.96 1.72 9.04
CA VAL A 94 -1.12 2.19 7.93
C VAL A 94 -2.00 2.70 6.80
N LEU A 95 -1.98 4.01 6.57
CA LEU A 95 -2.69 4.66 5.47
C LEU A 95 -1.80 4.78 4.24
N LEU A 96 -2.20 4.17 3.14
CA LEU A 96 -1.54 4.29 1.84
C LEU A 96 -2.08 5.49 1.09
N ALA A 97 -1.36 6.62 1.12
CA ALA A 97 -1.80 7.92 0.61
C ALA A 97 -0.81 8.57 -0.39
N GLY A 98 -0.01 7.77 -1.09
CA GLY A 98 0.96 8.28 -2.08
C GLY A 98 0.35 8.77 -3.41
N GLY A 99 -0.95 8.59 -3.62
CA GLY A 99 -1.64 8.92 -4.87
C GLY A 99 -2.06 10.38 -5.00
N MET A 100 -2.08 10.87 -6.26
CA MET A 100 -2.62 12.18 -6.65
C MET A 100 -4.10 12.06 -7.05
N GLY A 101 -4.82 13.18 -6.96
CA GLY A 101 -6.25 13.26 -7.29
C GLY A 101 -6.60 13.37 -8.77
N THR A 102 -5.67 13.11 -9.69
CA THR A 102 -5.82 13.36 -11.13
C THR A 102 -7.06 12.70 -11.75
N ARG A 103 -7.39 11.47 -11.32
CA ARG A 103 -8.62 10.78 -11.77
C ARG A 103 -9.91 11.44 -11.26
N LEU A 104 -9.81 12.26 -10.22
CA LEU A 104 -10.90 13.05 -9.64
C LEU A 104 -10.92 14.49 -10.19
N GLY A 105 -10.08 14.79 -11.19
CA GLY A 105 -9.95 16.13 -11.76
C GLY A 105 -9.24 17.14 -10.85
N SER A 106 -8.37 16.68 -9.94
CA SER A 106 -7.61 17.52 -9.01
C SER A 106 -6.12 17.27 -9.11
N ASP A 107 -5.32 18.34 -9.10
CA ASP A 107 -3.85 18.28 -9.06
C ASP A 107 -3.31 18.10 -7.62
N ASN A 108 -4.19 18.11 -6.63
CA ASN A 108 -3.83 17.90 -5.23
C ASN A 108 -3.75 16.40 -4.88
N PRO A 109 -3.10 16.06 -3.73
CA PRO A 109 -3.17 14.74 -3.16
C PRO A 109 -4.61 14.24 -3.02
N LYS A 110 -4.87 12.97 -3.34
CA LYS A 110 -6.23 12.41 -3.36
C LYS A 110 -6.99 12.60 -2.04
N GLY A 111 -6.31 12.46 -0.91
CA GLY A 111 -6.90 12.63 0.42
C GLY A 111 -7.43 14.03 0.72
N MET A 112 -6.97 15.04 -0.02
CA MET A 112 -7.43 16.43 0.08
C MET A 112 -8.70 16.71 -0.75
N PHE A 113 -9.19 15.73 -1.50
CA PHE A 113 -10.37 15.92 -2.34
C PHE A 113 -11.63 16.05 -1.47
N ASN A 114 -12.42 17.09 -1.75
CA ASN A 114 -13.68 17.34 -1.05
C ASN A 114 -14.79 16.46 -1.63
N ILE A 115 -15.35 15.59 -0.82
CA ILE A 115 -16.46 14.68 -1.17
C ILE A 115 -17.80 15.13 -0.60
N GLY A 116 -17.83 16.26 0.09
CA GLY A 116 -19.05 16.78 0.71
C GLY A 116 -19.99 17.45 -0.30
N LEU A 117 -21.28 17.26 -0.12
CA LEU A 117 -22.32 17.86 -0.96
C LEU A 117 -22.91 19.13 -0.32
N THR A 118 -23.10 19.15 1.00
CA THR A 118 -23.74 20.25 1.74
C THR A 118 -22.76 21.02 2.63
N LYS A 119 -21.64 20.44 2.94
CA LYS A 119 -20.51 21.03 3.66
C LYS A 119 -19.22 20.42 3.16
N GLU A 120 -18.10 21.07 3.41
CA GLU A 120 -16.80 20.48 3.11
C GLU A 120 -16.56 19.25 3.97
N VAL A 121 -16.17 18.16 3.30
CA VAL A 121 -15.73 16.89 3.92
C VAL A 121 -14.62 16.33 3.04
N TYR A 122 -13.43 16.25 3.57
CA TYR A 122 -12.29 15.74 2.84
C TYR A 122 -12.13 14.22 3.02
N ILE A 123 -11.53 13.57 2.05
CA ILE A 123 -11.24 12.12 2.14
C ILE A 123 -10.40 11.83 3.39
N PHE A 124 -9.31 12.59 3.64
CA PHE A 124 -8.52 12.44 4.87
C PHE A 124 -9.35 12.60 6.14
N GLN A 125 -10.22 13.61 6.18
CA GLN A 125 -11.12 13.83 7.31
C GLN A 125 -11.96 12.58 7.57
N ARG A 126 -12.57 12.02 6.53
CA ARG A 126 -13.47 10.87 6.68
C ARG A 126 -12.74 9.63 7.17
N LEU A 127 -11.52 9.39 6.67
CA LEU A 127 -10.68 8.27 7.11
C LEU A 127 -10.26 8.42 8.58
N ILE A 128 -9.82 9.62 8.97
CA ILE A 128 -9.43 9.90 10.35
C ILE A 128 -10.63 9.80 11.29
N GLU A 129 -11.81 10.32 10.92
CA GLU A 129 -13.05 10.16 11.70
C GLU A 129 -13.40 8.68 11.92
N ASN A 130 -13.27 7.83 10.88
CA ASN A 130 -13.50 6.39 11.00
C ASN A 130 -12.54 5.71 11.99
N LEU A 131 -11.27 6.12 12.00
CA LEU A 131 -10.31 5.61 12.98
C LEU A 131 -10.60 6.15 14.39
N MET A 132 -10.98 7.43 14.50
CA MET A 132 -11.37 8.05 15.77
C MET A 132 -12.57 7.38 16.44
N ASP A 133 -13.48 6.80 15.68
CA ASP A 133 -14.60 6.04 16.27
C ASP A 133 -14.08 4.80 17.02
N VAL A 134 -13.04 4.13 16.50
CA VAL A 134 -12.39 3.00 17.19
C VAL A 134 -11.54 3.48 18.36
N VAL A 135 -10.83 4.61 18.22
CA VAL A 135 -10.08 5.24 19.32
C VAL A 135 -10.99 5.56 20.51
N LYS A 136 -12.17 6.15 20.25
CA LYS A 136 -13.18 6.44 21.30
C LYS A 136 -13.69 5.16 21.97
N GLU A 137 -13.93 4.11 21.18
CA GLU A 137 -14.41 2.81 21.68
C GLU A 137 -13.34 2.10 22.53
N ALA A 138 -12.09 2.14 22.09
CA ALA A 138 -10.96 1.53 22.81
C ALA A 138 -10.50 2.34 24.03
N GLY A 139 -10.62 3.67 23.97
CA GLY A 139 -10.12 4.60 24.99
C GLY A 139 -8.63 4.90 24.85
N VAL A 140 -7.98 4.50 23.76
CA VAL A 140 -6.56 4.73 23.48
C VAL A 140 -6.36 5.13 22.03
N PHE A 141 -5.34 5.96 21.73
CA PHE A 141 -4.94 6.25 20.36
C PHE A 141 -4.21 5.06 19.73
N ILE A 142 -4.46 4.83 18.46
CA ILE A 142 -3.80 3.81 17.64
C ILE A 142 -2.66 4.50 16.87
N PRO A 143 -1.41 4.01 16.89
CA PRO A 143 -0.37 4.57 16.03
C PRO A 143 -0.80 4.61 14.57
N LEU A 144 -0.77 5.80 13.95
CA LEU A 144 -1.17 6.02 12.56
C LEU A 144 0.07 6.35 11.72
N TYR A 145 0.40 5.46 10.79
CA TYR A 145 1.51 5.60 9.86
C TYR A 145 0.96 6.00 8.49
N ILE A 146 1.35 7.17 7.98
CA ILE A 146 0.83 7.70 6.70
C ILE A 146 1.92 7.63 5.64
N MET A 147 1.75 6.74 4.67
CA MET A 147 2.62 6.65 3.51
C MET A 147 2.22 7.71 2.47
N THR A 148 3.15 8.57 2.14
CA THR A 148 3.04 9.58 1.09
C THR A 148 3.97 9.27 -0.08
N SER A 149 4.04 10.15 -1.07
CA SER A 149 5.03 10.10 -2.16
C SER A 149 5.85 11.37 -2.19
N ASP A 150 6.97 11.35 -2.88
CA ASP A 150 7.80 12.54 -3.11
C ASP A 150 6.97 13.72 -3.65
N LYS A 151 6.03 13.45 -4.57
CA LYS A 151 5.18 14.48 -5.19
C LYS A 151 4.14 15.08 -4.25
N ASN A 152 3.68 14.36 -3.23
CA ASN A 152 2.55 14.80 -2.41
C ASN A 152 2.85 14.94 -0.91
N HIS A 153 4.03 14.58 -0.46
CA HIS A 153 4.41 14.59 0.95
C HIS A 153 4.21 15.96 1.60
N GLN A 154 4.78 16.99 0.99
CA GLN A 154 4.73 18.37 1.53
C GLN A 154 3.29 18.89 1.59
N ALA A 155 2.52 18.71 0.51
CA ALA A 155 1.13 19.16 0.46
C ALA A 155 0.26 18.38 1.47
N THR A 156 0.43 17.05 1.57
CA THR A 156 -0.32 16.21 2.51
C THR A 156 -0.04 16.57 3.96
N THR A 157 1.23 16.72 4.33
CA THR A 157 1.62 17.07 5.72
C THR A 157 1.16 18.46 6.12
N ALA A 158 1.30 19.45 5.22
CA ALA A 158 0.82 20.81 5.45
C ALA A 158 -0.71 20.83 5.64
N PHE A 159 -1.45 20.17 4.76
CA PHE A 159 -2.91 20.11 4.81
C PHE A 159 -3.43 19.48 6.11
N LEU A 160 -2.87 18.32 6.50
CA LEU A 160 -3.29 17.67 7.75
C LEU A 160 -2.99 18.53 8.96
N LYS A 161 -1.84 19.23 8.98
CA LYS A 161 -1.48 20.16 10.05
C LYS A 161 -2.40 21.38 10.09
N GLU A 162 -2.75 21.96 8.94
CA GLU A 162 -3.67 23.11 8.83
C GLU A 162 -5.06 22.79 9.39
N HIS A 163 -5.50 21.53 9.23
CA HIS A 163 -6.79 21.04 9.73
C HIS A 163 -6.70 20.38 11.11
N ASP A 164 -5.63 20.66 11.88
CA ASP A 164 -5.41 20.08 13.21
C ASP A 164 -5.60 18.56 13.22
N TYR A 165 -5.08 17.89 12.17
CA TYR A 165 -5.20 16.44 11.94
C TYR A 165 -6.63 15.90 12.11
N PHE A 166 -7.63 16.74 11.89
CA PHE A 166 -9.05 16.43 12.11
C PHE A 166 -9.34 15.87 13.51
N GLY A 167 -8.60 16.37 14.52
CA GLY A 167 -8.72 16.00 15.93
C GLY A 167 -7.95 14.73 16.33
N TYR A 168 -7.15 14.15 15.45
CA TYR A 168 -6.24 13.07 15.83
C TYR A 168 -5.01 13.64 16.53
N ALA A 169 -4.57 13.00 17.62
CA ALA A 169 -3.39 13.48 18.34
C ALA A 169 -2.12 13.35 17.50
N ALA A 170 -1.46 14.48 17.23
CA ALA A 170 -0.33 14.57 16.30
C ALA A 170 0.85 13.67 16.67
N GLU A 171 1.07 13.44 17.98
CA GLU A 171 2.12 12.56 18.52
C GLU A 171 1.94 11.09 18.15
N HIS A 172 0.72 10.68 17.75
CA HIS A 172 0.43 9.34 17.28
C HIS A 172 0.46 9.20 15.76
N ILE A 173 0.85 10.27 15.03
CA ILE A 173 0.95 10.25 13.56
C ILE A 173 2.41 10.26 13.14
N THR A 174 2.78 9.31 12.28
CA THR A 174 4.11 9.24 11.67
C THR A 174 3.99 9.21 10.15
N PHE A 175 4.70 10.10 9.46
CA PHE A 175 4.74 10.14 8.01
C PHE A 175 5.99 9.44 7.48
N PHE A 176 5.84 8.78 6.35
CA PHE A 176 6.95 8.24 5.57
C PHE A 176 6.64 8.31 4.07
N MET A 177 7.67 8.29 3.25
CA MET A 177 7.50 8.31 1.80
C MET A 177 7.66 6.92 1.22
N GLN A 178 6.83 6.59 0.23
CA GLN A 178 7.01 5.37 -0.55
C GLN A 178 8.30 5.43 -1.36
N GLU A 179 8.90 4.26 -1.56
CA GLU A 179 10.04 4.12 -2.45
C GLU A 179 9.67 4.47 -3.88
N MET A 180 10.62 5.05 -4.59
CA MET A 180 10.50 5.35 -6.01
C MET A 180 11.27 4.30 -6.80
N ALA A 181 10.65 3.83 -7.88
CA ALA A 181 11.30 2.93 -8.83
C ALA A 181 11.74 3.69 -10.08
N PRO A 182 12.85 3.32 -10.70
CA PRO A 182 13.24 3.89 -11.99
C PRO A 182 12.16 3.62 -13.04
N ALA A 183 11.77 4.65 -13.80
CA ALA A 183 10.91 4.49 -14.96
C ALA A 183 11.75 4.02 -16.17
N THR A 184 11.28 2.98 -16.85
CA THR A 184 12.00 2.36 -17.95
C THR A 184 11.18 2.31 -19.24
N ASP A 185 11.88 2.12 -20.35
CA ASP A 185 11.26 1.65 -21.58
C ASP A 185 10.92 0.14 -21.51
N TYR A 186 10.34 -0.39 -22.58
CA TYR A 186 10.00 -1.81 -22.69
C TYR A 186 11.20 -2.75 -22.75
N GLU A 187 12.41 -2.21 -22.92
CA GLU A 187 13.68 -2.93 -22.95
C GLU A 187 14.36 -2.91 -21.57
N GLY A 188 13.74 -2.23 -20.59
CA GLY A 188 14.24 -2.09 -19.23
C GLY A 188 15.33 -1.01 -19.10
N LYS A 189 15.45 -0.08 -20.04
CA LYS A 189 16.40 1.04 -19.96
C LYS A 189 15.77 2.22 -19.23
N VAL A 190 16.47 2.71 -18.21
CA VAL A 190 16.01 3.83 -17.39
C VAL A 190 15.97 5.12 -18.21
N TYR A 191 14.83 5.82 -18.14
CA TYR A 191 14.67 7.14 -18.72
C TYR A 191 15.36 8.22 -17.87
N LEU A 192 15.77 9.30 -18.53
CA LEU A 192 16.14 10.54 -17.87
C LEU A 192 15.00 11.55 -18.02
N GLU A 193 14.58 12.14 -16.90
CA GLU A 193 13.65 13.27 -16.86
C GLU A 193 14.38 14.56 -17.26
N GLU A 194 15.61 14.72 -16.76
CA GLU A 194 16.56 15.77 -17.08
C GLU A 194 17.93 15.14 -17.34
N LYS A 195 18.85 15.86 -17.97
CA LYS A 195 20.23 15.36 -18.22
C LYS A 195 20.92 14.79 -16.98
N TRP A 196 20.54 15.27 -15.82
CA TRP A 196 21.12 14.95 -14.49
C TRP A 196 20.16 14.21 -13.57
N LYS A 197 18.94 13.88 -14.03
CA LYS A 197 17.89 13.30 -13.19
C LYS A 197 17.26 12.10 -13.86
N MET A 198 17.37 10.94 -13.23
CA MET A 198 16.64 9.75 -13.66
C MET A 198 15.14 9.95 -13.46
N SER A 199 14.36 9.53 -14.43
CA SER A 199 12.91 9.46 -14.29
C SER A 199 12.55 8.36 -13.32
N THR A 200 11.65 8.66 -12.39
CA THR A 200 11.15 7.70 -11.40
C THR A 200 9.63 7.73 -11.33
N SER A 201 9.06 6.62 -10.94
CA SER A 201 7.64 6.49 -10.62
C SER A 201 7.46 5.86 -9.25
N PRO A 202 6.33 6.11 -8.58
CA PRO A 202 6.02 5.43 -7.34
C PRO A 202 6.07 3.91 -7.51
N ASN A 203 6.73 3.22 -6.58
CA ASN A 203 6.81 1.74 -6.59
C ASN A 203 5.45 1.08 -6.26
N GLY A 204 4.43 1.88 -6.06
CA GLY A 204 3.07 1.45 -5.80
C GLY A 204 2.82 1.01 -4.35
N ASN A 205 1.57 0.64 -4.11
CA ASN A 205 1.13 0.28 -2.76
C ASN A 205 1.81 -0.99 -2.21
N GLY A 206 2.23 -1.93 -3.08
CA GLY A 206 2.92 -3.16 -2.65
C GLY A 206 4.24 -2.93 -1.92
N GLY A 207 4.91 -1.80 -2.17
CA GLY A 207 6.17 -1.44 -1.54
C GLY A 207 6.07 -0.79 -0.15
N TRP A 208 4.85 -0.68 0.42
CA TRP A 208 4.62 0.05 1.68
C TRP A 208 5.48 -0.45 2.84
N TYR A 209 5.60 -1.78 3.01
CA TYR A 209 6.34 -2.36 4.13
C TYR A 209 7.85 -2.13 3.99
N LEU A 210 8.39 -2.30 2.78
CA LEU A 210 9.80 -2.00 2.51
C LEU A 210 10.11 -0.53 2.79
N SER A 211 9.24 0.38 2.38
CA SER A 211 9.38 1.82 2.65
C SER A 211 9.34 2.09 4.16
N MET A 212 8.37 1.55 4.88
CA MET A 212 8.25 1.67 6.34
C MET A 212 9.49 1.13 7.06
N HIS A 213 10.07 0.03 6.55
CA HIS A 213 11.29 -0.55 7.08
C HIS A 213 12.52 0.33 6.84
N LYS A 214 12.69 0.83 5.61
CA LYS A 214 13.81 1.73 5.25
C LYS A 214 13.81 3.04 6.05
N TRP A 215 12.62 3.53 6.42
CA TRP A 215 12.47 4.69 7.28
C TRP A 215 12.66 4.37 8.78
N GLY A 216 12.97 3.12 9.14
CA GLY A 216 13.13 2.69 10.54
C GLY A 216 11.82 2.61 11.32
N ILE A 217 10.68 2.92 10.70
CA ILE A 217 9.38 3.01 11.35
C ILE A 217 8.87 1.61 11.74
N ALA A 218 9.11 0.60 10.89
CA ALA A 218 8.73 -0.77 11.20
C ALA A 218 9.43 -1.29 12.46
N GLN A 219 10.73 -1.00 12.58
CA GLN A 219 11.51 -1.35 13.78
C GLN A 219 10.98 -0.61 15.01
N LYS A 220 10.76 0.70 14.91
CA LYS A 220 10.21 1.51 16.01
C LYS A 220 8.82 1.03 16.44
N ALA A 221 7.96 0.69 15.50
CA ALA A 221 6.62 0.15 15.80
C ALA A 221 6.72 -1.16 16.62
N MET A 222 7.62 -2.07 16.23
CA MET A 222 7.86 -3.31 17.00
C MET A 222 8.41 -3.04 18.41
N GLU A 223 9.34 -2.09 18.55
CA GLU A 223 9.89 -1.68 19.84
C GLU A 223 8.81 -1.06 20.74
N ASP A 224 7.83 -0.37 20.17
CA ASP A 224 6.68 0.21 20.88
C ASP A 224 5.59 -0.82 21.19
N GLY A 225 5.78 -2.10 20.80
CA GLY A 225 4.87 -3.21 21.10
C GLY A 225 3.79 -3.46 20.02
N VAL A 226 3.86 -2.81 18.87
CA VAL A 226 2.93 -3.06 17.75
C VAL A 226 3.26 -4.42 17.12
N GLU A 227 2.28 -5.33 17.16
CA GLU A 227 2.38 -6.69 16.62
C GLU A 227 1.58 -6.83 15.30
N TRP A 228 0.56 -5.99 15.10
CA TRP A 228 -0.39 -6.06 14.01
C TRP A 228 -0.54 -4.71 13.31
N LEU A 229 -0.59 -4.74 11.98
CA LEU A 229 -0.81 -3.55 11.18
C LEU A 229 -2.10 -3.69 10.38
N ASN A 230 -3.03 -2.76 10.56
CA ASN A 230 -4.20 -2.62 9.70
C ASN A 230 -3.86 -1.70 8.54
N ILE A 231 -3.73 -2.26 7.33
CA ILE A 231 -3.37 -1.53 6.12
C ILE A 231 -4.64 -1.14 5.37
N PHE A 232 -4.71 0.13 4.96
CA PHE A 232 -5.84 0.64 4.18
C PHE A 232 -5.41 1.74 3.21
N ALA A 233 -6.14 1.86 2.11
CA ALA A 233 -5.87 2.84 1.08
C ALA A 233 -6.76 4.08 1.21
N VAL A 234 -6.26 5.23 0.77
CA VAL A 234 -6.99 6.50 0.71
C VAL A 234 -8.26 6.43 -0.15
N ASP A 235 -8.36 5.44 -1.02
CA ASP A 235 -9.48 5.27 -1.94
C ASP A 235 -10.77 4.75 -1.28
N ASN A 236 -10.67 4.02 -0.18
CA ASN A 236 -11.83 3.40 0.47
C ASN A 236 -12.23 4.16 1.73
N VAL A 237 -13.08 5.17 1.57
CA VAL A 237 -13.57 6.03 2.65
C VAL A 237 -14.65 5.40 3.53
N LEU A 238 -15.22 4.27 3.13
CA LEU A 238 -16.32 3.61 3.84
C LEU A 238 -15.87 2.47 4.76
N GLN A 239 -14.61 2.06 4.69
CA GLN A 239 -14.12 0.98 5.53
C GLN A 239 -14.00 1.41 6.99
N ARG A 240 -14.30 0.51 7.92
CA ARG A 240 -13.99 0.67 9.33
C ARG A 240 -12.53 0.29 9.57
N ILE A 241 -11.72 1.29 9.89
CA ILE A 241 -10.26 1.15 10.07
C ILE A 241 -10.00 0.60 11.47
N ALA A 242 -9.03 -0.32 11.58
CA ALA A 242 -8.70 -1.04 12.82
C ALA A 242 -9.93 -1.64 13.52
N ASP A 243 -10.91 -2.10 12.73
CA ASP A 243 -12.17 -2.66 13.23
C ASP A 243 -11.92 -3.77 14.27
N PRO A 244 -12.37 -3.59 15.51
CA PRO A 244 -12.12 -4.57 16.57
C PRO A 244 -12.65 -5.97 16.24
N VAL A 245 -13.78 -6.07 15.53
CA VAL A 245 -14.34 -7.36 15.13
C VAL A 245 -13.41 -8.06 14.14
N PHE A 246 -12.86 -7.33 13.19
CA PHE A 246 -11.93 -7.88 12.22
C PHE A 246 -10.58 -8.26 12.84
N VAL A 247 -10.03 -7.39 13.67
CA VAL A 247 -8.78 -7.66 14.41
C VAL A 247 -8.95 -8.92 15.28
N GLY A 248 -10.03 -8.99 16.06
CA GLY A 248 -10.32 -10.14 16.91
C GLY A 248 -10.57 -11.41 16.12
N ALA A 249 -11.24 -11.35 14.97
CA ALA A 249 -11.43 -12.51 14.10
C ALA A 249 -10.09 -13.07 13.60
N VAL A 250 -9.14 -12.22 13.22
CA VAL A 250 -7.78 -12.64 12.82
C VAL A 250 -7.05 -13.33 13.97
N LEU A 251 -7.10 -12.74 15.16
CA LEU A 251 -6.43 -13.26 16.35
C LEU A 251 -7.02 -14.59 16.82
N GLU A 252 -8.34 -14.68 16.95
CA GLU A 252 -9.04 -15.89 17.42
C GLU A 252 -8.86 -17.09 16.49
N ASN A 253 -8.72 -16.83 15.18
CA ASN A 253 -8.44 -17.88 14.21
C ASN A 253 -6.94 -18.13 14.01
N GLN A 254 -6.07 -17.49 14.80
CA GLN A 254 -4.61 -17.67 14.74
C GLN A 254 -4.02 -17.44 13.34
N CYS A 255 -4.64 -16.54 12.58
CA CYS A 255 -4.20 -16.18 11.24
C CYS A 255 -3.04 -15.19 11.32
N VAL A 256 -2.06 -15.31 10.43
CA VAL A 256 -0.95 -14.34 10.31
C VAL A 256 -1.34 -13.11 9.47
N ALA A 257 -2.41 -13.20 8.70
CA ALA A 257 -2.99 -12.13 7.91
C ALA A 257 -4.49 -12.37 7.69
N GLY A 258 -5.22 -11.28 7.46
CA GLY A 258 -6.63 -11.33 7.10
C GLY A 258 -6.99 -10.23 6.11
N SER A 259 -8.03 -10.44 5.32
CA SER A 259 -8.57 -9.45 4.38
C SER A 259 -10.09 -9.36 4.50
N LYS A 260 -10.62 -8.13 4.46
CA LYS A 260 -12.04 -7.93 4.25
C LYS A 260 -12.32 -8.00 2.76
N VAL A 261 -13.24 -8.84 2.37
CA VAL A 261 -13.64 -9.07 0.98
C VAL A 261 -15.13 -8.85 0.82
N VAL A 262 -15.55 -8.60 -0.41
CA VAL A 262 -16.96 -8.55 -0.80
C VAL A 262 -17.23 -9.63 -1.83
N LYS A 263 -18.41 -10.21 -1.77
CA LYS A 263 -18.85 -11.21 -2.74
C LYS A 263 -19.13 -10.52 -4.08
N LYS A 264 -18.66 -11.10 -5.19
CA LYS A 264 -19.03 -10.65 -6.54
C LYS A 264 -20.54 -10.72 -6.72
N VAL A 265 -21.09 -9.71 -7.37
CA VAL A 265 -22.52 -9.70 -7.76
C VAL A 265 -22.73 -10.55 -9.00
N THR A 266 -21.76 -10.50 -9.94
CA THR A 266 -21.77 -11.30 -11.18
C THR A 266 -20.38 -11.90 -11.44
N PRO A 267 -20.29 -13.05 -12.14
CA PRO A 267 -19.00 -13.67 -12.50
C PRO A 267 -18.08 -12.74 -13.30
N ASP A 268 -18.67 -11.84 -14.10
CA ASP A 268 -17.93 -10.93 -15.02
C ASP A 268 -17.45 -9.64 -14.35
N GLU A 269 -17.66 -9.48 -13.05
CA GLU A 269 -17.23 -8.29 -12.32
C GLU A 269 -15.70 -8.17 -12.37
N LYS A 270 -15.24 -6.96 -12.78
CA LYS A 270 -13.81 -6.68 -13.01
C LYS A 270 -13.09 -6.37 -11.70
N VAL A 271 -12.94 -7.39 -10.85
CA VAL A 271 -12.23 -7.32 -9.56
C VAL A 271 -11.29 -8.51 -9.41
N GLY A 272 -10.18 -8.31 -8.70
CA GLY A 272 -9.28 -9.40 -8.31
C GLY A 272 -9.97 -10.34 -7.32
N VAL A 273 -9.64 -11.62 -7.39
CA VAL A 273 -10.24 -12.67 -6.57
C VAL A 273 -9.19 -13.25 -5.63
N MET A 274 -9.51 -13.32 -4.35
CA MET A 274 -8.70 -14.06 -3.37
C MET A 274 -8.81 -15.57 -3.63
N CYS A 275 -7.66 -16.23 -3.68
CA CYS A 275 -7.57 -17.67 -3.96
C CYS A 275 -6.37 -18.28 -3.24
N LEU A 276 -6.16 -19.57 -3.42
CA LEU A 276 -4.91 -20.24 -3.07
C LEU A 276 -4.17 -20.59 -4.37
N GLU A 277 -2.89 -20.30 -4.40
CA GLU A 277 -1.95 -20.72 -5.42
C GLU A 277 -0.94 -21.67 -4.78
N ASP A 278 -0.93 -22.93 -5.19
CA ASP A 278 -0.17 -24.01 -4.55
C ASP A 278 -0.37 -24.07 -3.02
N GLY A 279 -1.62 -23.83 -2.59
CA GLY A 279 -2.00 -23.84 -1.17
C GLY A 279 -1.62 -22.57 -0.40
N ARG A 280 -1.12 -21.52 -1.04
CA ARG A 280 -0.78 -20.23 -0.41
C ARG A 280 -1.76 -19.14 -0.84
N PRO A 281 -2.14 -18.23 0.05
CA PRO A 281 -2.99 -17.08 -0.30
C PRO A 281 -2.40 -16.29 -1.47
N SER A 282 -3.21 -16.05 -2.49
CA SER A 282 -2.86 -15.31 -3.69
C SER A 282 -4.07 -14.52 -4.19
N ILE A 283 -3.85 -13.66 -5.18
CA ILE A 283 -4.90 -12.91 -5.89
C ILE A 283 -4.77 -13.21 -7.36
N VAL A 284 -5.90 -13.57 -7.99
CA VAL A 284 -6.01 -13.70 -9.44
C VAL A 284 -6.82 -12.53 -9.97
N GLU A 285 -6.24 -11.76 -10.87
CA GLU A 285 -6.92 -10.63 -11.49
C GLU A 285 -8.01 -11.08 -12.46
N TYR A 286 -9.04 -10.27 -12.65
CA TYR A 286 -10.21 -10.62 -13.46
C TYR A 286 -9.86 -11.00 -14.91
N TYR A 287 -8.79 -10.45 -15.47
CA TYR A 287 -8.31 -10.76 -16.82
C TYR A 287 -7.47 -12.03 -16.90
N GLU A 288 -7.08 -12.60 -15.76
CA GLU A 288 -6.33 -13.84 -15.64
C GLU A 288 -7.23 -15.05 -15.34
N LEU A 289 -8.51 -14.80 -14.98
CA LEU A 289 -9.48 -15.87 -14.72
C LEU A 289 -9.81 -16.60 -16.02
N THR A 290 -9.61 -17.92 -16.02
CA THR A 290 -10.05 -18.80 -17.12
C THR A 290 -11.58 -18.91 -17.16
N GLU A 291 -12.16 -19.37 -18.29
CA GLU A 291 -13.60 -19.63 -18.37
C GLU A 291 -14.04 -20.67 -17.32
N GLU A 292 -13.25 -21.74 -17.15
CA GLU A 292 -13.51 -22.76 -16.14
C GLU A 292 -13.56 -22.18 -14.72
N MET A 293 -12.65 -21.26 -14.37
CA MET A 293 -12.65 -20.58 -13.06
C MET A 293 -13.86 -19.66 -12.88
N ARG A 294 -14.31 -18.97 -13.96
CA ARG A 294 -15.49 -18.11 -13.92
C ARG A 294 -16.78 -18.88 -13.70
N ASP A 295 -16.87 -20.07 -14.33
CA ASP A 295 -18.07 -20.91 -14.29
C ASP A 295 -18.10 -21.84 -13.08
N ALA A 296 -16.96 -22.01 -12.38
CA ALA A 296 -16.87 -22.86 -11.20
C ALA A 296 -17.81 -22.39 -10.09
N LYS A 297 -18.50 -23.35 -9.48
CA LYS A 297 -19.43 -23.12 -8.37
C LYS A 297 -19.01 -23.88 -7.12
N ASP A 298 -19.27 -23.27 -5.97
CA ASP A 298 -19.10 -23.90 -4.67
C ASP A 298 -20.28 -24.87 -4.37
N ALA A 299 -20.25 -25.49 -3.19
CA ALA A 299 -21.30 -26.41 -2.76
C ALA A 299 -22.67 -25.74 -2.55
N ALA A 300 -22.71 -24.42 -2.40
CA ALA A 300 -23.94 -23.63 -2.27
C ALA A 300 -24.50 -23.18 -3.63
N GLY A 301 -23.74 -23.40 -4.73
CA GLY A 301 -24.10 -22.95 -6.08
C GLY A 301 -23.65 -21.52 -6.39
N ASP A 302 -22.90 -20.90 -5.52
CA ASP A 302 -22.30 -19.57 -5.70
C ASP A 302 -20.99 -19.67 -6.50
N PRO A 303 -20.52 -18.57 -7.14
CA PRO A 303 -19.21 -18.56 -7.79
C PRO A 303 -18.11 -18.99 -6.82
N ALA A 304 -17.32 -20.01 -7.19
CA ALA A 304 -16.28 -20.56 -6.32
C ALA A 304 -15.10 -19.59 -6.17
N TYR A 305 -14.83 -18.81 -7.21
CA TYR A 305 -13.80 -17.76 -7.22
C TYR A 305 -14.48 -16.40 -7.05
N ASN A 306 -14.62 -16.00 -5.78
CA ASN A 306 -15.47 -14.86 -5.43
C ASN A 306 -14.80 -13.95 -4.40
#